data_8f769988ddc623b4d314f856ec13344f
#
_entry.id   8f769988ddc623b4d314f856ec13344f
#
_cell.length_a   1.000
_cell.length_b   1.000
_cell.length_c   1.000
_cell.angle_alpha   90.00
_cell.angle_beta   90.00
_cell.angle_gamma   90.00
#
_symmetry.space_group_name_H-M   'P 1'
#
loop_
_entity.id
_entity.type
_entity.pdbx_description
1 polymer ?
#
loop_
_entity_poly.entity_id
_entity_poly.type
_entity_poly.pdbx_seq_one_letter_code
_entity_poly.pdbx_strand_id
1 'polypeptide(L)'
;MKPEGSKVNYQELAERFYTLDTEVYEASGSELGKVFPGPKHISVKQILKDFEREDTEKLKDELILIGNMIKIIQENGGRYEEFFIRYEHLCNDMMAVMEDDGFRDQISKDFTKDRHGLMYKTEKDHVVICIARETGAGGHEIGSRLAGRLGFSFYDDSVLDLMIDELDEKMPGIGGKDLHFIKQSRVIKEIAKAGDSVIVGRSCGHVLMTGGIPRLSVFIGAPYENRVRRKMLLNNQDRREAEEFIRKTDKRRKTSYDYYTGKKWGNPADFDICINSACYGIDGTVDLLERLVQYSLDKK
;
A
#
# COMPACT_ATOMS: atom_id res chain seq x y z
N MET A 1 4.14 20.94 21.55
CA MET A 1 4.14 19.91 22.64
C MET A 1 4.57 18.61 21.96
N LYS A 2 5.79 18.16 22.21
CA LYS A 2 6.30 16.86 21.73
C LYS A 2 5.47 15.76 22.38
N PRO A 3 5.02 14.72 21.65
CA PRO A 3 4.41 13.58 22.29
C PRO A 3 5.48 12.88 23.14
N GLU A 4 5.28 12.85 24.44
CA GLU A 4 6.04 12.00 25.35
C GLU A 4 5.77 10.54 24.97
N GLY A 5 6.82 9.79 24.54
CA GLY A 5 6.74 8.34 24.62
C GLY A 5 7.32 7.46 23.53
N SER A 6 8.18 7.90 22.63
CA SER A 6 9.11 6.95 22.01
C SER A 6 10.48 7.61 21.87
N LYS A 7 11.42 7.21 22.71
CA LYS A 7 12.83 7.52 22.45
C LYS A 7 13.21 6.79 21.18
N VAL A 8 13.36 7.53 20.07
CA VAL A 8 13.91 6.99 18.85
C VAL A 8 15.29 6.42 19.17
N ASN A 9 15.48 5.15 18.88
CA ASN A 9 16.77 4.50 19.02
C ASN A 9 17.62 4.81 17.79
N TYR A 10 18.39 5.90 17.84
CA TYR A 10 19.25 6.33 16.73
C TYR A 10 20.24 5.25 16.29
N GLN A 11 20.72 4.42 17.20
CA GLN A 11 21.61 3.31 16.88
C GLN A 11 20.91 2.28 16.01
N GLU A 12 19.71 1.86 16.38
CA GLU A 12 18.89 0.91 15.62
C GLU A 12 18.52 1.48 14.26
N LEU A 13 18.16 2.77 14.20
CA LEU A 13 17.81 3.47 12.96
C LEU A 13 19.01 3.51 12.01
N ALA A 14 20.20 3.83 12.50
CA ALA A 14 21.42 3.87 11.70
C ALA A 14 21.84 2.47 11.19
N GLU A 15 21.65 1.43 12.00
CA GLU A 15 21.93 0.05 11.61
C GLU A 15 20.95 -0.42 10.51
N ARG A 16 19.67 -0.10 10.62
CA ARG A 16 18.66 -0.41 9.60
C ARG A 16 18.96 0.31 8.27
N PHE A 17 19.35 1.56 8.36
CA PHE A 17 19.76 2.37 7.19
C PHE A 17 20.93 1.71 6.46
N TYR A 18 22.02 1.45 7.18
CA TYR A 18 23.23 0.84 6.63
C TYR A 18 22.98 -0.54 6.02
N THR A 19 22.18 -1.36 6.71
CA THR A 19 21.85 -2.71 6.24
C THR A 19 21.04 -2.66 4.95
N LEU A 20 20.03 -1.79 4.90
CA LEU A 20 19.19 -1.66 3.70
C LEU A 20 20.01 -1.13 2.51
N ASP A 21 20.81 -0.11 2.70
CA ASP A 21 21.69 0.45 1.67
C ASP A 21 22.62 -0.62 1.07
N THR A 22 23.28 -1.40 1.94
CA THR A 22 24.20 -2.46 1.50
C THR A 22 23.48 -3.55 0.71
N GLU A 23 22.38 -4.07 1.23
CA GLU A 23 21.64 -5.18 0.61
C GLU A 23 20.99 -4.76 -0.73
N VAL A 24 20.45 -3.54 -0.80
CA VAL A 24 19.84 -3.02 -2.03
C VAL A 24 20.91 -2.80 -3.08
N TYR A 25 22.08 -2.29 -2.69
CA TYR A 25 23.21 -2.14 -3.61
C TYR A 25 23.66 -3.49 -4.18
N GLU A 26 23.83 -4.51 -3.34
CA GLU A 26 24.21 -5.84 -3.78
C GLU A 26 23.16 -6.47 -4.70
N ALA A 27 21.86 -6.29 -4.39
CA ALA A 27 20.75 -6.82 -5.17
C ALA A 27 20.55 -6.11 -6.51
N SER A 28 20.93 -4.84 -6.62
CA SER A 28 20.81 -4.05 -7.86
C SER A 28 21.81 -4.46 -8.95
N GLY A 29 22.85 -5.22 -8.59
CA GLY A 29 23.78 -5.87 -9.49
C GLY A 29 24.78 -4.94 -10.23
N SER A 30 25.58 -5.51 -11.12
CA SER A 30 26.67 -4.83 -11.83
C SER A 30 26.25 -3.69 -12.78
N GLU A 31 24.98 -3.54 -13.06
CA GLU A 31 24.46 -2.42 -13.90
C GLU A 31 24.67 -1.08 -13.22
N LEU A 32 24.56 -1.00 -11.89
CA LEU A 32 24.82 0.21 -11.10
C LEU A 32 26.31 0.56 -11.03
N GLY A 33 27.18 -0.43 -11.01
CA GLY A 33 28.63 -0.21 -11.04
C GLY A 33 29.12 0.50 -12.31
N LYS A 34 28.31 0.50 -13.39
CA LYS A 34 28.57 1.23 -14.61
C LYS A 34 28.09 2.70 -14.54
N VAL A 35 27.06 2.98 -13.77
CA VAL A 35 26.41 4.30 -13.66
C VAL A 35 26.91 5.05 -12.44
N PHE A 36 27.17 4.35 -11.35
CA PHE A 36 27.67 4.91 -10.11
C PHE A 36 28.98 4.20 -9.71
N PRO A 37 30.14 4.87 -9.82
CA PRO A 37 31.38 4.28 -9.35
C PRO A 37 31.29 4.07 -7.84
N GLY A 38 31.06 2.85 -7.44
CA GLY A 38 30.96 2.28 -6.09
C GLY A 38 30.54 3.23 -4.97
N PRO A 39 29.38 3.03 -4.32
CA PRO A 39 29.01 3.86 -3.20
C PRO A 39 30.06 3.66 -2.12
N LYS A 40 30.56 4.75 -1.60
CA LYS A 40 31.15 4.73 -0.27
C LYS A 40 29.95 4.62 0.67
N HIS A 41 29.53 3.39 1.02
CA HIS A 41 28.50 3.17 2.04
C HIS A 41 28.81 4.06 3.25
N ILE A 42 27.84 4.87 3.62
CA ILE A 42 27.96 5.69 4.81
C ILE A 42 27.97 4.72 6.00
N SER A 43 29.07 4.67 6.74
CA SER A 43 29.15 3.76 7.90
C SER A 43 28.14 4.15 8.98
N VAL A 44 27.65 3.18 9.77
CA VAL A 44 26.76 3.42 10.93
C VAL A 44 27.30 4.56 11.81
N LYS A 45 28.61 4.61 12.04
CA LYS A 45 29.26 5.69 12.82
C LYS A 45 29.09 7.07 12.18
N GLN A 46 29.13 7.15 10.87
CA GLN A 46 28.94 8.42 10.16
C GLN A 46 27.48 8.85 10.21
N ILE A 47 26.53 7.92 10.01
CA ILE A 47 25.10 8.19 10.12
C ILE A 47 24.75 8.74 11.51
N LEU A 48 25.26 8.11 12.57
CA LEU A 48 25.07 8.60 13.95
C LEU A 48 25.62 10.01 14.14
N LYS A 49 26.79 10.30 13.57
CA LYS A 49 27.40 11.60 13.65
C LYS A 49 26.62 12.68 12.91
N ASP A 50 26.01 12.32 11.78
CA ASP A 50 25.19 13.25 10.99
C ASP A 50 23.85 13.54 11.71
N PHE A 51 23.27 12.57 12.41
CA PHE A 51 22.15 12.81 13.34
C PHE A 51 22.52 13.75 14.49
N GLU A 52 23.69 13.54 15.13
CA GLU A 52 24.15 14.41 16.21
C GLU A 52 24.40 15.87 15.78
N ARG A 53 24.74 16.07 14.50
CA ARG A 53 25.03 17.39 13.94
C ARG A 53 23.84 18.06 13.28
N GLU A 54 22.68 17.40 13.24
CA GLU A 54 21.52 17.83 12.48
C GLU A 54 21.81 18.05 10.97
N ASP A 55 22.89 17.44 10.45
CA ASP A 55 23.28 17.48 9.04
C ASP A 55 22.57 16.37 8.27
N THR A 56 21.29 16.57 8.00
CA THR A 56 20.41 15.53 7.44
C THR A 56 20.38 15.50 5.93
N GLU A 57 20.95 16.49 5.23
CA GLU A 57 20.88 16.55 3.75
C GLU A 57 21.55 15.36 3.08
N LYS A 58 22.71 14.94 3.57
CA LYS A 58 23.40 13.74 3.06
C LYS A 58 22.61 12.45 3.27
N LEU A 59 21.91 12.35 4.40
CA LEU A 59 21.07 11.21 4.70
C LEU A 59 19.85 11.17 3.79
N LYS A 60 19.30 12.34 3.43
CA LYS A 60 18.21 12.45 2.45
C LYS A 60 18.67 12.04 1.06
N ASP A 61 19.81 12.52 0.61
CA ASP A 61 20.40 12.16 -0.69
C ASP A 61 20.62 10.65 -0.80
N GLU A 62 21.10 10.02 0.26
CA GLU A 62 21.32 8.58 0.32
C GLU A 62 20.01 7.78 0.34
N LEU A 63 18.98 8.27 1.04
CA LEU A 63 17.64 7.68 0.98
C LEU A 63 17.06 7.73 -0.44
N ILE A 64 17.24 8.84 -1.16
CA ILE A 64 16.84 8.96 -2.57
C ILE A 64 17.59 7.94 -3.42
N LEU A 65 18.88 7.77 -3.17
CA LEU A 65 19.70 6.78 -3.89
C LEU A 65 19.21 5.35 -3.65
N ILE A 66 18.95 4.97 -2.39
CA ILE A 66 18.38 3.65 -2.04
C ILE A 66 17.05 3.44 -2.79
N GLY A 67 16.17 4.45 -2.78
CA GLY A 67 14.91 4.42 -3.51
C GLY A 67 15.10 4.18 -5.02
N ASN A 68 16.03 4.87 -5.64
CA ASN A 68 16.34 4.69 -7.07
C ASN A 68 16.91 3.30 -7.36
N MET A 69 17.73 2.74 -6.49
CA MET A 69 18.24 1.37 -6.61
C MET A 69 17.12 0.33 -6.53
N ILE A 70 16.18 0.47 -5.59
CA ILE A 70 15.00 -0.40 -5.48
C ILE A 70 14.18 -0.36 -6.77
N LYS A 71 14.03 0.83 -7.37
CA LYS A 71 13.32 1.01 -8.64
C LYS A 71 14.02 0.29 -9.80
N ILE A 72 15.34 0.32 -9.86
CA ILE A 72 16.12 -0.41 -10.86
C ILE A 72 15.92 -1.93 -10.69
N ILE A 73 15.92 -2.43 -9.45
CA ILE A 73 15.63 -3.84 -9.16
C ILE A 73 14.22 -4.20 -9.67
N GLN A 74 13.23 -3.34 -9.46
CA GLN A 74 11.86 -3.52 -9.94
C GLN A 74 11.79 -3.56 -11.48
N GLU A 75 12.41 -2.58 -12.15
CA GLU A 75 12.41 -2.45 -13.61
C GLU A 75 13.10 -3.65 -14.29
N ASN A 76 14.09 -4.24 -13.65
CA ASN A 76 14.78 -5.44 -14.10
C ASN A 76 14.09 -6.76 -13.73
N GLY A 77 12.87 -6.70 -13.16
CA GLY A 77 12.10 -7.88 -12.77
C GLY A 77 12.62 -8.60 -11.52
N GLY A 78 13.49 -7.94 -10.73
CA GLY A 78 14.01 -8.45 -9.47
C GLY A 78 12.97 -8.42 -8.35
N ARG A 79 13.26 -9.14 -7.27
CA ARG A 79 12.44 -9.16 -6.05
C ARG A 79 12.71 -7.90 -5.23
N TYR A 80 11.91 -6.87 -5.39
CA TYR A 80 12.09 -5.56 -4.75
C TYR A 80 11.14 -5.30 -3.56
N GLU A 81 10.08 -6.09 -3.40
CA GLU A 81 8.99 -5.83 -2.44
C GLU A 81 9.47 -5.76 -0.99
N GLU A 82 10.42 -6.62 -0.63
CA GLU A 82 11.04 -6.63 0.70
C GLU A 82 11.81 -5.34 0.96
N PHE A 83 12.66 -4.95 0.02
CA PHE A 83 13.46 -3.73 0.11
C PHE A 83 12.56 -2.50 0.18
N PHE A 84 11.48 -2.48 -0.63
CA PHE A 84 10.54 -1.39 -0.66
C PHE A 84 9.82 -1.20 0.69
N ILE A 85 9.35 -2.27 1.34
CA ILE A 85 8.72 -2.19 2.65
C ILE A 85 9.69 -1.65 3.70
N ARG A 86 10.90 -2.19 3.74
CA ARG A 86 11.94 -1.75 4.68
C ARG A 86 12.34 -0.30 4.44
N TYR A 87 12.40 0.12 3.19
CA TYR A 87 12.66 1.49 2.77
C TYR A 87 11.55 2.44 3.24
N GLU A 88 10.29 2.09 3.03
CA GLU A 88 9.15 2.91 3.49
C GLU A 88 9.15 3.09 5.02
N HIS A 89 9.43 2.02 5.76
CA HIS A 89 9.55 2.11 7.22
C HIS A 89 10.74 2.99 7.62
N LEU A 90 11.88 2.80 6.99
CA LEU A 90 13.07 3.61 7.25
C LEU A 90 12.81 5.09 6.97
N CYS A 91 12.22 5.42 5.83
CA CYS A 91 11.86 6.80 5.48
C CYS A 91 10.90 7.43 6.50
N ASN A 92 9.87 6.70 6.95
CA ASN A 92 8.94 7.19 7.96
C ASN A 92 9.63 7.52 9.28
N ASP A 93 10.51 6.61 9.76
CA ASP A 93 11.24 6.79 11.01
C ASP A 93 12.28 7.92 10.89
N MET A 94 12.98 8.00 9.75
CA MET A 94 13.93 9.08 9.46
C MET A 94 13.26 10.44 9.41
N MET A 95 12.09 10.57 8.76
CA MET A 95 11.35 11.82 8.69
C MET A 95 10.85 12.28 10.06
N ALA A 96 10.42 11.34 10.90
CA ALA A 96 10.03 11.66 12.28
C ALA A 96 11.20 12.24 13.09
N VAL A 97 12.44 11.82 12.78
CA VAL A 97 13.66 12.32 13.41
C VAL A 97 14.07 13.68 12.82
N MET A 98 13.97 13.84 11.50
CA MET A 98 14.40 15.03 10.78
C MET A 98 13.37 16.17 10.84
N GLU A 99 12.16 15.92 11.37
CA GLU A 99 11.05 16.88 11.42
C GLU A 99 10.69 17.47 10.03
N ASP A 100 10.87 16.70 8.95
CA ASP A 100 10.70 17.14 7.56
C ASP A 100 9.57 16.38 6.84
N ASP A 101 8.37 16.92 6.91
CA ASP A 101 7.19 16.35 6.23
C ASP A 101 7.24 16.51 4.69
N GLY A 102 7.99 17.48 4.17
CA GLY A 102 8.10 17.76 2.72
C GLY A 102 8.90 16.70 1.97
N PHE A 103 9.87 16.10 2.61
CA PHE A 103 10.70 15.05 2.01
C PHE A 103 9.90 13.77 1.70
N ARG A 104 8.88 13.48 2.51
CA ARG A 104 7.95 12.37 2.25
C ARG A 104 7.22 12.50 0.93
N ASP A 105 6.76 13.71 0.61
CA ASP A 105 6.06 13.99 -0.65
C ASP A 105 6.99 13.84 -1.85
N GLN A 106 8.27 14.16 -1.70
CA GLN A 106 9.27 14.01 -2.74
C GLN A 106 9.57 12.54 -3.03
N ILE A 107 9.81 11.72 -2.00
CA ILE A 107 10.03 10.27 -2.16
C ILE A 107 8.79 9.60 -2.76
N SER A 108 7.60 9.94 -2.27
CA SER A 108 6.35 9.41 -2.80
C SER A 108 6.16 9.75 -4.28
N LYS A 109 6.52 10.95 -4.71
CA LYS A 109 6.45 11.38 -6.12
C LYS A 109 7.40 10.61 -7.03
N ASP A 110 8.60 10.31 -6.56
CA ASP A 110 9.59 9.57 -7.36
C ASP A 110 9.21 8.12 -7.60
N PHE A 111 8.54 7.47 -6.64
CA PHE A 111 8.00 6.12 -6.81
C PHE A 111 6.64 6.08 -7.51
N THR A 112 5.89 7.17 -7.50
CA THR A 112 4.52 7.24 -8.05
C THR A 112 4.43 8.03 -9.34
N LYS A 113 5.54 8.18 -10.10
CA LYS A 113 5.56 8.96 -11.34
C LYS A 113 4.29 8.71 -12.17
N ASP A 114 3.38 9.68 -12.08
CA ASP A 114 2.31 10.01 -13.03
C ASP A 114 1.30 8.93 -13.43
N ARG A 115 0.90 8.04 -12.50
CA ARG A 115 -0.29 7.22 -12.72
C ARG A 115 -1.36 7.49 -11.66
N HIS A 116 -1.61 8.77 -11.39
CA HIS A 116 -2.80 9.18 -10.68
C HIS A 116 -4.01 8.90 -11.56
N GLY A 117 -4.86 8.04 -11.04
CA GLY A 117 -6.22 7.87 -11.42
C GLY A 117 -6.43 7.54 -12.88
N LEU A 118 -7.56 7.03 -13.19
CA LEU A 118 -8.07 6.65 -14.50
C LEU A 118 -7.28 5.51 -15.13
N MET A 119 -7.96 4.42 -15.24
CA MET A 119 -7.55 3.20 -15.93
C MET A 119 -7.01 3.51 -17.32
N TYR A 120 -5.71 3.85 -17.41
CA TYR A 120 -5.04 3.82 -18.70
C TYR A 120 -4.77 2.35 -19.00
N LYS A 121 -5.72 1.75 -19.68
CA LYS A 121 -5.57 0.42 -20.27
C LYS A 121 -4.75 0.58 -21.55
N THR A 122 -3.54 0.02 -21.59
CA THR A 122 -2.92 -0.32 -22.87
C THR A 122 -3.65 -1.56 -23.42
N GLU A 123 -3.49 -1.90 -24.68
CA GLU A 123 -4.11 -3.12 -25.28
C GLU A 123 -3.77 -4.42 -24.53
N LYS A 124 -2.76 -4.38 -23.66
CA LYS A 124 -2.27 -5.52 -22.86
C LYS A 124 -2.67 -5.47 -21.38
N ASP A 125 -3.23 -4.37 -20.90
CA ASP A 125 -3.56 -4.21 -19.49
C ASP A 125 -4.99 -4.66 -19.20
N HIS A 126 -5.16 -5.38 -18.09
CA HIS A 126 -6.46 -5.73 -17.56
C HIS A 126 -7.07 -4.61 -16.73
N VAL A 127 -8.39 -4.60 -16.63
CA VAL A 127 -9.12 -3.67 -15.79
C VAL A 127 -9.13 -4.18 -14.35
N VAL A 128 -8.48 -3.48 -13.45
CA VAL A 128 -8.43 -3.85 -12.04
C VAL A 128 -9.09 -2.78 -11.17
N ILE A 129 -10.08 -3.18 -10.39
CA ILE A 129 -10.81 -2.32 -9.46
C ILE A 129 -10.42 -2.71 -8.03
N CYS A 130 -9.80 -1.79 -7.32
CA CYS A 130 -9.37 -1.97 -5.92
C CYS A 130 -10.33 -1.28 -4.97
N ILE A 131 -10.97 -2.02 -4.08
CA ILE A 131 -11.95 -1.48 -3.12
C ILE A 131 -11.42 -1.53 -1.70
N ALA A 132 -11.10 -0.36 -1.15
CA ALA A 132 -10.94 -0.17 0.29
C ALA A 132 -12.28 0.23 0.91
N ARG A 133 -12.52 -0.12 2.19
CA ARG A 133 -13.85 0.07 2.77
C ARG A 133 -13.84 0.15 4.29
N GLU A 134 -14.76 0.90 4.84
CA GLU A 134 -15.13 0.82 6.24
C GLU A 134 -15.97 -0.43 6.54
N THR A 135 -15.84 -0.97 7.75
CA THR A 135 -16.63 -2.12 8.19
C THR A 135 -18.11 -1.74 8.29
N GLY A 136 -18.97 -2.49 7.62
CA GLY A 136 -20.42 -2.22 7.58
C GLY A 136 -20.86 -1.26 6.47
N ALA A 137 -19.93 -0.67 5.67
CA ALA A 137 -20.28 0.19 4.53
C ALA A 137 -20.70 -0.58 3.26
N GLY A 138 -20.73 -1.91 3.28
CA GLY A 138 -21.19 -2.71 2.13
C GLY A 138 -20.14 -3.01 1.07
N GLY A 139 -18.87 -2.65 1.29
CA GLY A 139 -17.84 -2.75 0.25
C GLY A 139 -17.61 -4.16 -0.32
N HIS A 140 -17.78 -5.24 0.49
CA HIS A 140 -17.71 -6.60 -0.02
C HIS A 140 -18.86 -6.91 -0.99
N GLU A 141 -20.09 -6.62 -0.59
CA GLU A 141 -21.29 -6.86 -1.41
C GLU A 141 -21.28 -6.00 -2.69
N ILE A 142 -20.89 -4.73 -2.58
CA ILE A 142 -20.74 -3.84 -3.74
C ILE A 142 -19.69 -4.41 -4.70
N GLY A 143 -18.53 -4.83 -4.19
CA GLY A 143 -17.46 -5.40 -5.02
C GLY A 143 -17.88 -6.69 -5.73
N SER A 144 -18.54 -7.60 -5.02
CA SER A 144 -19.03 -8.86 -5.59
C SER A 144 -20.09 -8.63 -6.69
N ARG A 145 -21.06 -7.74 -6.43
CA ARG A 145 -22.11 -7.41 -7.42
C ARG A 145 -21.54 -6.68 -8.64
N LEU A 146 -20.60 -5.76 -8.42
CA LEU A 146 -19.91 -5.06 -9.48
C LEU A 146 -19.12 -6.03 -10.38
N ALA A 147 -18.37 -6.95 -9.79
CA ALA A 147 -17.66 -7.99 -10.51
C ALA A 147 -18.60 -8.85 -11.36
N GLY A 148 -19.72 -9.30 -10.78
CA GLY A 148 -20.74 -10.07 -11.52
C GLY A 148 -21.35 -9.31 -12.70
N ARG A 149 -21.62 -8.01 -12.55
CA ARG A 149 -22.16 -7.18 -13.66
C ARG A 149 -21.16 -6.94 -14.79
N LEU A 150 -19.89 -6.76 -14.42
CA LEU A 150 -18.82 -6.51 -15.39
C LEU A 150 -18.27 -7.81 -16.02
N GLY A 151 -18.63 -8.97 -15.49
CA GLY A 151 -18.02 -10.25 -15.89
C GLY A 151 -16.57 -10.40 -15.42
N PHE A 152 -16.18 -9.72 -14.36
CA PHE A 152 -14.82 -9.71 -13.80
C PHE A 152 -14.66 -10.78 -12.70
N SER A 153 -13.44 -11.24 -12.51
CA SER A 153 -13.11 -12.08 -11.35
C SER A 153 -13.21 -11.30 -10.05
N PHE A 154 -13.66 -11.94 -8.98
CA PHE A 154 -13.83 -11.32 -7.67
C PHE A 154 -12.90 -11.93 -6.63
N TYR A 155 -12.17 -11.09 -5.91
CA TYR A 155 -11.23 -11.49 -4.86
C TYR A 155 -11.47 -10.67 -3.59
N ASP A 156 -11.78 -11.34 -2.51
CA ASP A 156 -11.90 -10.76 -1.18
C ASP A 156 -10.80 -11.24 -0.23
N ASP A 157 -10.88 -10.78 1.05
CA ASP A 157 -9.91 -11.18 2.07
C ASP A 157 -9.79 -12.71 2.20
N SER A 158 -10.88 -13.47 2.03
CA SER A 158 -10.91 -14.93 2.21
C SER A 158 -10.23 -15.68 1.08
N VAL A 159 -10.51 -15.27 -0.16
CA VAL A 159 -9.90 -15.86 -1.35
C VAL A 159 -8.41 -15.53 -1.39
N LEU A 160 -8.05 -14.30 -1.08
CA LEU A 160 -6.64 -13.87 -1.03
C LEU A 160 -5.86 -14.62 0.05
N ASP A 161 -6.45 -14.87 1.23
CA ASP A 161 -5.78 -15.65 2.28
C ASP A 161 -5.48 -17.07 1.83
N LEU A 162 -6.40 -17.76 1.17
CA LEU A 162 -6.17 -19.09 0.61
C LEU A 162 -5.02 -19.09 -0.40
N MET A 163 -4.99 -18.13 -1.32
CA MET A 163 -3.92 -18.02 -2.31
C MET A 163 -2.56 -17.69 -1.69
N ILE A 164 -2.54 -16.88 -0.61
CA ILE A 164 -1.32 -16.54 0.12
C ILE A 164 -0.77 -17.74 0.88
N ASP A 165 -1.65 -18.54 1.48
CA ASP A 165 -1.28 -19.71 2.28
C ASP A 165 -0.71 -20.84 1.39
N GLU A 166 -1.09 -20.90 0.10
CA GLU A 166 -0.52 -21.83 -0.88
C GLU A 166 0.93 -21.51 -1.26
N LEU A 167 1.40 -20.28 -0.98
CA LEU A 167 2.79 -19.91 -1.23
C LEU A 167 3.70 -20.44 -0.12
N ASP A 168 4.40 -21.54 -0.39
CA ASP A 168 5.41 -22.10 0.54
C ASP A 168 6.75 -21.34 0.42
N GLU A 169 6.73 -20.06 0.80
CA GLU A 169 7.92 -19.21 0.80
C GLU A 169 8.38 -18.90 2.21
N LYS A 170 9.64 -19.17 2.49
CA LYS A 170 10.34 -18.78 3.72
C LYS A 170 11.41 -17.76 3.35
N MET A 171 11.39 -16.62 4.01
CA MET A 171 12.42 -15.59 3.85
C MET A 171 13.14 -15.43 5.19
N PRO A 172 14.41 -15.89 5.31
CA PRO A 172 15.16 -15.72 6.53
C PRO A 172 15.32 -14.26 6.90
N GLY A 173 15.11 -13.92 8.19
CA GLY A 173 15.26 -12.57 8.68
C GLY A 173 14.04 -11.67 8.57
N ILE A 174 12.94 -12.12 7.91
CA ILE A 174 11.72 -11.33 7.79
C ILE A 174 10.69 -11.77 8.82
N GLY A 175 10.11 -10.81 9.54
CA GLY A 175 9.03 -11.06 10.49
C GLY A 175 7.76 -11.60 9.79
N GLY A 176 7.01 -12.46 10.48
CA GLY A 176 5.86 -13.14 9.89
C GLY A 176 4.80 -12.21 9.30
N LYS A 177 4.63 -10.99 9.84
CA LYS A 177 3.68 -10.00 9.28
C LYS A 177 4.16 -9.40 7.96
N ASP A 178 5.44 -9.09 7.87
CA ASP A 178 6.03 -8.52 6.66
C ASP A 178 6.13 -9.57 5.55
N LEU A 179 6.49 -10.81 5.89
CA LEU A 179 6.44 -11.93 4.97
C LEU A 179 5.03 -12.15 4.41
N HIS A 180 4.01 -12.08 5.27
CA HIS A 180 2.61 -12.20 4.82
C HIS A 180 2.24 -11.05 3.85
N PHE A 181 2.65 -9.81 4.13
CA PHE A 181 2.39 -8.67 3.23
C PHE A 181 3.14 -8.80 1.89
N ILE A 182 4.37 -9.32 1.88
CA ILE A 182 5.14 -9.59 0.66
C ILE A 182 4.42 -10.64 -0.20
N LYS A 183 4.02 -11.77 0.39
CA LYS A 183 3.25 -12.82 -0.31
C LYS A 183 1.94 -12.26 -0.86
N GLN A 184 1.19 -11.52 -0.04
CA GLN A 184 -0.02 -10.83 -0.44
C GLN A 184 0.20 -9.90 -1.64
N SER A 185 1.27 -9.12 -1.63
CA SER A 185 1.60 -8.19 -2.71
C SER A 185 1.88 -8.92 -4.03
N ARG A 186 2.53 -10.08 -3.98
CA ARG A 186 2.76 -10.92 -5.15
C ARG A 186 1.46 -11.47 -5.71
N VAL A 187 0.62 -12.07 -4.86
CA VAL A 187 -0.69 -12.61 -5.27
C VAL A 187 -1.54 -11.52 -5.94
N ILE A 188 -1.62 -10.33 -5.35
CA ILE A 188 -2.38 -9.21 -5.91
C ILE A 188 -1.85 -8.80 -7.29
N LYS A 189 -0.53 -8.76 -7.47
CA LYS A 189 0.07 -8.41 -8.77
C LYS A 189 -0.18 -9.48 -9.83
N GLU A 190 -0.11 -10.76 -9.45
CA GLU A 190 -0.42 -11.87 -10.38
C GLU A 190 -1.90 -11.88 -10.78
N ILE A 191 -2.82 -11.63 -9.85
CA ILE A 191 -4.25 -11.45 -10.16
C ILE A 191 -4.45 -10.34 -11.19
N ALA A 192 -3.80 -9.19 -10.99
CA ALA A 192 -3.92 -8.04 -11.87
C ALA A 192 -3.37 -8.29 -13.29
N LYS A 193 -2.40 -9.20 -13.43
CA LYS A 193 -1.85 -9.62 -14.73
C LYS A 193 -2.69 -10.71 -15.41
N ALA A 194 -3.41 -11.51 -14.63
CA ALA A 194 -4.14 -12.67 -15.13
C ALA A 194 -5.48 -12.31 -15.80
N GLY A 195 -6.13 -11.21 -15.39
CA GLY A 195 -7.43 -10.85 -15.97
C GLY A 195 -8.10 -9.65 -15.31
N ASP A 196 -9.24 -9.26 -15.90
CA ASP A 196 -10.08 -8.21 -15.36
C ASP A 196 -10.64 -8.63 -13.99
N SER A 197 -10.50 -7.76 -12.97
CA SER A 197 -10.75 -8.17 -11.60
C SER A 197 -11.23 -7.05 -10.68
N VAL A 198 -12.01 -7.43 -9.67
CA VAL A 198 -12.38 -6.60 -8.52
C VAL A 198 -11.74 -7.20 -7.28
N ILE A 199 -10.85 -6.46 -6.65
CA ILE A 199 -10.11 -6.88 -5.45
C ILE A 199 -10.56 -6.04 -4.27
N VAL A 200 -10.97 -6.68 -3.17
CA VAL A 200 -11.51 -6.00 -2.00
C VAL A 200 -10.57 -6.14 -0.80
N GLY A 201 -9.94 -5.05 -0.40
CA GLY A 201 -9.07 -4.99 0.79
C GLY A 201 -7.59 -5.16 0.48
N ARG A 202 -6.83 -5.55 1.54
CA ARG A 202 -5.41 -5.92 1.47
C ARG A 202 -4.48 -4.83 0.91
N SER A 203 -4.87 -3.56 1.05
CA SER A 203 -4.11 -2.43 0.48
C SER A 203 -3.83 -2.57 -1.03
N CYS A 204 -4.69 -3.33 -1.76
CA CYS A 204 -4.48 -3.67 -3.17
C CYS A 204 -4.23 -2.46 -4.06
N GLY A 205 -4.95 -1.35 -3.83
CA GLY A 205 -4.73 -0.11 -4.57
C GLY A 205 -3.31 0.44 -4.43
N HIS A 206 -2.75 0.38 -3.21
CA HIS A 206 -1.37 0.77 -2.95
C HIS A 206 -0.37 -0.21 -3.57
N VAL A 207 -0.58 -1.51 -3.37
CA VAL A 207 0.29 -2.57 -3.93
C VAL A 207 0.41 -2.46 -5.45
N LEU A 208 -0.70 -2.23 -6.15
CA LEU A 208 -0.67 -2.09 -7.61
C LEU A 208 -0.09 -0.75 -8.06
N MET A 209 -0.35 0.33 -7.29
CA MET A 209 0.24 1.63 -7.55
C MET A 209 1.76 1.56 -7.49
N THR A 210 2.32 1.01 -6.41
CA THR A 210 3.77 0.87 -6.24
C THR A 210 4.38 -0.10 -7.25
N GLY A 211 3.59 -1.11 -7.71
CA GLY A 211 3.96 -1.99 -8.80
C GLY A 211 3.86 -1.41 -10.20
N GLY A 212 3.43 -0.13 -10.34
CA GLY A 212 3.22 0.50 -11.65
C GLY A 212 2.08 -0.12 -12.46
N ILE A 213 1.17 -0.88 -11.83
CA ILE A 213 0.05 -1.56 -12.48
C ILE A 213 -1.18 -0.65 -12.48
N PRO A 214 -1.79 -0.38 -13.66
CA PRO A 214 -3.01 0.42 -13.76
C PRO A 214 -4.15 -0.19 -12.95
N ARG A 215 -4.87 0.64 -12.21
CA ARG A 215 -6.04 0.24 -11.40
C ARG A 215 -6.95 1.43 -11.17
N LEU A 216 -8.19 1.15 -10.83
CA LEU A 216 -9.14 2.10 -10.25
C LEU A 216 -9.21 1.85 -8.74
N SER A 217 -8.84 2.82 -7.93
CA SER A 217 -8.90 2.71 -6.47
C SER A 217 -10.12 3.43 -5.91
N VAL A 218 -10.93 2.68 -5.16
CA VAL A 218 -12.21 3.13 -4.61
C VAL A 218 -12.20 2.98 -3.09
N PHE A 219 -12.64 4.01 -2.37
CA PHE A 219 -12.94 3.93 -0.94
C PHE A 219 -14.44 3.98 -0.70
N ILE A 220 -14.99 2.98 -0.02
CA ILE A 220 -16.41 2.91 0.33
C ILE A 220 -16.59 3.15 1.82
N GLY A 221 -17.15 4.30 2.16
CA GLY A 221 -17.51 4.68 3.53
C GLY A 221 -19.01 4.75 3.73
N ALA A 222 -19.43 4.87 5.00
CA ALA A 222 -20.80 5.21 5.38
C ALA A 222 -20.83 5.80 6.80
N PRO A 223 -21.87 6.62 7.15
CA PRO A 223 -22.03 7.10 8.52
C PRO A 223 -22.05 5.94 9.53
N TYR A 224 -21.46 6.18 10.69
CA TYR A 224 -21.27 5.13 11.70
C TYR A 224 -22.58 4.39 12.07
N GLU A 225 -23.67 5.11 12.26
CA GLU A 225 -24.98 4.54 12.59
C GLU A 225 -25.53 3.61 11.49
N ASN A 226 -25.29 3.95 10.23
CA ASN A 226 -25.69 3.11 9.09
C ASN A 226 -24.88 1.81 9.10
N ARG A 227 -23.58 1.90 9.40
CA ARG A 227 -22.69 0.73 9.48
C ARG A 227 -23.05 -0.20 10.64
N VAL A 228 -23.36 0.38 11.82
CA VAL A 228 -23.83 -0.39 12.99
C VAL A 228 -25.12 -1.12 12.66
N ARG A 229 -26.15 -0.39 12.17
CA ARG A 229 -27.44 -1.00 11.81
C ARG A 229 -27.28 -2.13 10.79
N ARG A 230 -26.45 -1.92 9.78
CA ARG A 230 -26.18 -2.96 8.78
C ARG A 230 -25.53 -4.20 9.39
N LYS A 231 -24.57 -4.03 10.31
CA LYS A 231 -23.90 -5.15 10.98
C LYS A 231 -24.82 -5.91 11.91
N MET A 232 -25.68 -5.21 12.65
CA MET A 232 -26.72 -5.85 13.46
C MET A 232 -27.59 -6.78 12.62
N LEU A 233 -28.07 -6.30 11.46
CA LEU A 233 -28.94 -7.08 10.57
C LEU A 233 -28.22 -8.26 9.91
N LEU A 234 -26.99 -8.07 9.40
CA LEU A 234 -26.27 -9.10 8.68
C LEU A 234 -25.77 -10.24 9.58
N ASN A 235 -25.38 -9.92 10.80
CA ASN A 235 -24.77 -10.89 11.72
C ASN A 235 -25.71 -11.35 12.82
N ASN A 236 -26.96 -10.86 12.85
CA ASN A 236 -27.90 -11.06 13.94
C ASN A 236 -27.30 -10.73 15.32
N GLN A 237 -26.61 -9.58 15.39
CA GLN A 237 -25.92 -9.10 16.59
C GLN A 237 -26.68 -7.97 17.27
N ASP A 238 -26.48 -7.85 18.58
CA ASP A 238 -26.92 -6.64 19.27
C ASP A 238 -26.07 -5.43 18.90
N ARG A 239 -26.51 -4.23 19.32
CA ARG A 239 -25.81 -2.98 19.01
C ARG A 239 -24.39 -2.96 19.55
N ARG A 240 -24.18 -3.41 20.78
CA ARG A 240 -22.87 -3.38 21.45
C ARG A 240 -21.87 -4.29 20.73
N GLU A 241 -22.29 -5.47 20.37
CA GLU A 241 -21.49 -6.43 19.59
C GLU A 241 -21.13 -5.88 18.23
N ALA A 242 -22.09 -5.27 17.52
CA ALA A 242 -21.86 -4.66 16.21
C ALA A 242 -20.86 -3.49 16.29
N GLU A 243 -20.99 -2.61 17.28
CA GLU A 243 -20.07 -1.50 17.53
C GLU A 243 -18.66 -1.98 17.88
N GLU A 244 -18.54 -3.00 18.72
CA GLU A 244 -17.24 -3.57 19.08
C GLU A 244 -16.56 -4.22 17.86
N PHE A 245 -17.31 -4.97 17.06
CA PHE A 245 -16.82 -5.58 15.83
C PHE A 245 -16.33 -4.54 14.84
N ILE A 246 -17.08 -3.46 14.61
CA ILE A 246 -16.71 -2.36 13.72
C ILE A 246 -15.40 -1.71 14.21
N ARG A 247 -15.33 -1.31 15.48
CA ARG A 247 -14.13 -0.67 16.05
C ARG A 247 -12.89 -1.52 15.92
N LYS A 248 -12.99 -2.80 16.27
CA LYS A 248 -11.88 -3.75 16.24
C LYS A 248 -11.38 -3.96 14.79
N THR A 249 -12.32 -4.14 13.86
CA THR A 249 -11.99 -4.40 12.46
C THR A 249 -11.42 -3.17 11.78
N ASP A 250 -12.02 -1.99 11.95
CA ASP A 250 -11.52 -0.75 11.36
C ASP A 250 -10.16 -0.35 11.95
N LYS A 251 -9.96 -0.53 13.27
CA LYS A 251 -8.64 -0.32 13.89
C LYS A 251 -7.57 -1.22 13.26
N ARG A 252 -7.87 -2.51 13.05
CA ARG A 252 -6.93 -3.44 12.41
C ARG A 252 -6.60 -3.00 10.98
N ARG A 253 -7.61 -2.63 10.17
CA ARG A 253 -7.43 -2.15 8.80
C ARG A 253 -6.60 -0.88 8.76
N LYS A 254 -6.94 0.09 9.61
CA LYS A 254 -6.20 1.33 9.74
C LYS A 254 -4.74 1.08 10.11
N THR A 255 -4.48 0.31 11.15
CA THR A 255 -3.11 0.03 11.60
C THR A 255 -2.29 -0.66 10.50
N SER A 256 -2.87 -1.64 9.81
CA SER A 256 -2.18 -2.35 8.73
C SER A 256 -1.94 -1.44 7.52
N TYR A 257 -2.94 -0.65 7.11
CA TYR A 257 -2.80 0.27 5.99
C TYR A 257 -1.77 1.35 6.28
N ASP A 258 -1.89 2.03 7.43
CA ASP A 258 -0.97 3.11 7.82
C ASP A 258 0.48 2.59 7.90
N TYR A 259 0.68 1.37 8.42
CA TYR A 259 1.99 0.75 8.55
C TYR A 259 2.64 0.44 7.19
N TYR A 260 1.91 -0.28 6.30
CA TYR A 260 2.49 -0.73 5.03
C TYR A 260 2.48 0.32 3.92
N THR A 261 1.68 1.37 4.03
CA THR A 261 1.59 2.40 2.98
C THR A 261 2.21 3.73 3.36
N GLY A 262 2.54 3.91 4.65
CA GLY A 262 2.96 5.21 5.18
C GLY A 262 1.89 6.30 5.10
N LYS A 263 0.66 5.96 4.70
CA LYS A 263 -0.48 6.87 4.47
C LYS A 263 -1.54 6.71 5.55
N LYS A 264 -2.53 7.61 5.55
CA LYS A 264 -3.66 7.54 6.49
C LYS A 264 -4.84 6.81 5.84
N TRP A 265 -5.27 5.71 6.44
CA TRP A 265 -6.43 4.96 5.96
C TRP A 265 -7.68 5.83 5.85
N GLY A 266 -8.35 5.78 4.70
CA GLY A 266 -9.55 6.56 4.42
C GLY A 266 -9.30 8.03 4.06
N ASN A 267 -8.04 8.44 3.85
CA ASN A 267 -7.76 9.77 3.32
C ASN A 267 -8.23 9.86 1.85
N PRO A 268 -9.15 10.78 1.52
CA PRO A 268 -9.69 10.88 0.15
C PRO A 268 -8.64 11.12 -0.93
N ALA A 269 -7.52 11.76 -0.62
CA ALA A 269 -6.44 12.04 -1.55
C ALA A 269 -5.70 10.77 -2.04
N ASP A 270 -5.89 9.64 -1.36
CA ASP A 270 -5.24 8.37 -1.69
C ASP A 270 -6.09 7.45 -2.59
N PHE A 271 -7.29 7.89 -2.96
CA PHE A 271 -8.23 7.11 -3.76
C PHE A 271 -8.72 7.92 -4.96
N ASP A 272 -8.94 7.23 -6.08
CA ASP A 272 -9.50 7.87 -7.28
C ASP A 272 -10.95 8.27 -7.04
N ILE A 273 -11.67 7.50 -6.19
CA ILE A 273 -13.07 7.72 -5.85
C ILE A 273 -13.35 7.39 -4.39
N CYS A 274 -14.07 8.28 -3.70
CA CYS A 274 -14.63 8.02 -2.38
C CYS A 274 -16.16 8.12 -2.44
N ILE A 275 -16.86 7.06 -2.01
CA ILE A 275 -18.32 6.98 -2.08
C ILE A 275 -18.89 6.74 -0.69
N ASN A 276 -19.91 7.54 -0.34
CA ASN A 276 -20.77 7.26 0.80
C ASN A 276 -21.91 6.34 0.36
N SER A 277 -21.79 5.04 0.64
CA SER A 277 -22.78 4.04 0.25
C SER A 277 -24.14 4.19 0.92
N ALA A 278 -24.23 4.91 2.04
CA ALA A 278 -25.52 5.19 2.68
C ALA A 278 -26.39 6.17 1.89
N CYS A 279 -25.78 7.00 1.01
CA CYS A 279 -26.51 7.93 0.17
C CYS A 279 -27.19 7.24 -1.02
N TYR A 280 -26.55 6.20 -1.56
CA TYR A 280 -26.98 5.57 -2.82
C TYR A 280 -27.50 4.13 -2.63
N GLY A 281 -27.34 3.56 -1.43
CA GLY A 281 -27.56 2.14 -1.20
C GLY A 281 -26.50 1.27 -1.91
N ILE A 282 -26.66 -0.05 -1.79
CA ILE A 282 -25.74 -1.00 -2.43
C ILE A 282 -25.89 -0.93 -3.96
N ASP A 283 -27.12 -1.05 -4.46
CA ASP A 283 -27.40 -1.09 -5.91
C ASP A 283 -27.02 0.20 -6.59
N GLY A 284 -27.41 1.36 -6.05
CA GLY A 284 -27.03 2.66 -6.61
C GLY A 284 -25.51 2.91 -6.57
N THR A 285 -24.78 2.38 -5.58
CA THR A 285 -23.32 2.45 -5.55
C THR A 285 -22.71 1.58 -6.65
N VAL A 286 -23.25 0.39 -6.89
CA VAL A 286 -22.83 -0.49 -7.98
C VAL A 286 -23.09 0.17 -9.32
N ASP A 287 -24.28 0.75 -9.54
CA ASP A 287 -24.64 1.45 -10.78
C ASP A 287 -23.68 2.61 -11.08
N LEU A 288 -23.30 3.39 -10.06
CA LEU A 288 -22.34 4.49 -10.21
C LEU A 288 -20.95 3.99 -10.60
N LEU A 289 -20.46 2.95 -9.93
CA LEU A 289 -19.15 2.38 -10.22
C LEU A 289 -19.11 1.73 -11.60
N GLU A 290 -20.14 0.99 -11.99
CA GLU A 290 -20.24 0.37 -13.30
C GLU A 290 -20.18 1.42 -14.43
N ARG A 291 -20.98 2.49 -14.33
CA ARG A 291 -20.96 3.60 -15.32
C ARG A 291 -19.59 4.26 -15.40
N LEU A 292 -18.92 4.42 -14.28
CA LEU A 292 -17.59 5.02 -14.23
C LEU A 292 -16.55 4.14 -14.92
N VAL A 293 -16.62 2.83 -14.70
CA VAL A 293 -15.76 1.86 -15.37
C VAL A 293 -16.01 1.88 -16.88
N GLN A 294 -17.28 1.84 -17.30
CA GLN A 294 -17.66 1.91 -18.72
C GLN A 294 -17.17 3.22 -19.37
N TYR A 295 -17.42 4.36 -18.71
CA TYR A 295 -16.91 5.65 -19.20
C TYR A 295 -15.38 5.69 -19.36
N SER A 296 -14.66 5.03 -18.48
CA SER A 296 -13.20 4.95 -18.55
C SER A 296 -12.71 4.01 -19.66
N LEU A 297 -13.52 3.02 -20.04
CA LEU A 297 -13.26 2.11 -21.15
C LEU A 297 -13.58 2.72 -22.51
N ASP A 298 -14.62 3.57 -22.58
CA ASP A 298 -15.11 4.19 -23.83
C ASP A 298 -14.27 5.40 -24.28
N LYS A 299 -13.39 5.93 -23.42
CA LYS A 299 -12.52 7.07 -23.73
C LYS A 299 -11.24 6.69 -24.51
N LYS A 300 -11.26 5.59 -25.20
CA LYS A 300 -10.15 5.16 -26.07
C LYS A 300 -10.31 5.71 -27.51
#